data_091dde258dba15254aa149a43fed13d8
#
_entry.id   091dde258dba15254aa149a43fed13d8
#
_cell.length_a   1.000
_cell.length_b   1.000
_cell.length_c   1.000
_cell.angle_alpha   90.00
_cell.angle_beta   90.00
_cell.angle_gamma   90.00
#
_symmetry.space_group_name_H-M   'P 1'
#
loop_
_entity.id
_entity.type
_entity.pdbx_description
1 polymer ?
#
loop_
_entity_poly.entity_id
_entity_poly.type
_entity_poly.pdbx_seq_one_letter_code
_entity_poly.pdbx_strand_id
1 'polypeptide(L)'
;MSKKIIIQLILIVFLIILTIFFYQKYMVLNNSDLKLMKKENDSQVNNEKLVSKKNQETENIIENLRYVSKDLFGNTYIINAQSAQIEEGNVNQVKLFEVMAKIIQKDDEVIYINSDSADYNKVNNNTLFKTNVNVKYGKQSIDADIIDLNFLKNQIKIKENVYYRNNNAKLNADKIEIDIESKKLTISMNKKNDNIKILSKY
;
A
#
# COMPACT_ATOMS: atom_id res chain seq x y z
N MET A 1 -0.67 -43.19 41.19
CA MET A 1 -0.68 -42.76 39.79
C MET A 1 0.65 -43.15 39.15
N SER A 2 0.63 -43.83 38.00
CA SER A 2 1.88 -44.21 37.34
C SER A 2 2.63 -42.96 36.81
N LYS A 3 3.97 -42.98 36.90
CA LYS A 3 4.82 -41.85 36.40
C LYS A 3 4.49 -41.44 34.98
N LYS A 4 4.01 -42.35 34.14
CA LYS A 4 3.55 -42.11 32.76
C LYS A 4 2.33 -41.19 32.68
N ILE A 5 1.35 -41.33 33.59
CA ILE A 5 0.13 -40.52 33.64
C ILE A 5 0.48 -39.08 34.05
N ILE A 6 1.41 -38.90 34.99
CA ILE A 6 1.87 -37.57 35.42
C ILE A 6 2.57 -36.84 34.29
N ILE A 7 3.43 -37.53 33.53
CA ILE A 7 4.12 -36.94 32.36
C ILE A 7 3.12 -36.54 31.29
N GLN A 8 2.10 -37.35 30.99
CA GLN A 8 1.05 -36.99 30.02
C GLN A 8 0.25 -35.77 30.47
N LEU A 9 -0.08 -35.67 31.75
CA LEU A 9 -0.81 -34.52 32.30
C LEU A 9 -0.01 -33.22 32.19
N ILE A 10 1.31 -33.28 32.49
CA ILE A 10 2.20 -32.13 32.34
C ILE A 10 2.28 -31.69 30.87
N LEU A 11 2.35 -32.62 29.93
CA LEU A 11 2.43 -32.33 28.50
C LEU A 11 1.15 -31.68 27.97
N ILE A 12 -0.03 -32.12 28.43
CA ILE A 12 -1.32 -31.50 28.08
C ILE A 12 -1.42 -30.09 28.65
N VAL A 13 -1.02 -29.84 29.89
CA VAL A 13 -1.01 -28.52 30.51
C VAL A 13 -0.06 -27.57 29.75
N PHE A 14 1.12 -28.06 29.38
CA PHE A 14 2.08 -27.28 28.56
C PHE A 14 1.50 -26.89 27.21
N LEU A 15 0.79 -27.81 26.55
CA LEU A 15 0.16 -27.54 25.24
C LEU A 15 -0.96 -26.51 25.36
N ILE A 16 -1.75 -26.54 26.45
CA ILE A 16 -2.78 -25.55 26.75
C ILE A 16 -2.16 -24.15 26.98
N ILE A 17 -1.07 -24.06 27.73
CA ILE A 17 -0.36 -22.81 27.99
C ILE A 17 0.18 -22.25 26.68
N LEU A 18 0.72 -23.11 25.82
CA LEU A 18 1.27 -22.73 24.52
C LEU A 18 0.18 -22.19 23.56
N THR A 19 -1.01 -22.80 23.54
CA THR A 19 -2.14 -22.31 22.76
C THR A 19 -2.68 -20.98 23.27
N ILE A 20 -2.75 -20.78 24.60
CA ILE A 20 -3.17 -19.51 25.21
C ILE A 20 -2.15 -18.41 24.88
N PHE A 21 -0.85 -18.71 24.95
CA PHE A 21 0.21 -17.76 24.59
C PHE A 21 0.15 -17.34 23.13
N PHE A 22 -0.05 -18.28 22.21
CA PHE A 22 -0.27 -17.99 20.80
C PHE A 22 -1.54 -17.17 20.57
N TYR A 23 -2.63 -17.53 21.25
CA TYR A 23 -3.89 -16.79 21.14
C TYR A 23 -3.74 -15.34 21.61
N GLN A 24 -3.09 -15.09 22.73
CA GLN A 24 -2.81 -13.73 23.21
C GLN A 24 -1.89 -12.96 22.28
N LYS A 25 -0.84 -13.59 21.75
CA LYS A 25 0.10 -12.92 20.85
C LYS A 25 -0.50 -12.58 19.48
N TYR A 26 -1.38 -13.42 18.94
CA TYR A 26 -1.95 -13.22 17.61
C TYR A 26 -3.30 -12.48 17.61
N MET A 27 -4.13 -12.61 18.64
CA MET A 27 -5.42 -11.92 18.70
C MET A 27 -5.38 -10.58 19.44
N VAL A 28 -4.51 -10.41 20.43
CA VAL A 28 -4.40 -9.14 21.16
C VAL A 28 -3.65 -8.08 20.33
N LEU A 29 -2.71 -8.47 19.46
CA LEU A 29 -2.06 -7.51 18.53
C LEU A 29 -3.05 -6.91 17.51
N ASN A 30 -4.07 -7.67 17.08
CA ASN A 30 -5.09 -7.15 16.16
C ASN A 30 -6.07 -6.15 16.82
N ASN A 31 -6.23 -6.20 18.14
CA ASN A 31 -7.15 -5.30 18.85
C ASN A 31 -6.50 -4.01 19.36
N SER A 32 -5.18 -3.99 19.53
CA SER A 32 -4.45 -2.78 19.93
C SER A 32 -4.32 -1.79 18.76
N ASP A 33 -4.14 -2.28 17.53
CA ASP A 33 -4.05 -1.41 16.34
C ASP A 33 -5.40 -0.78 16.00
N LEU A 34 -6.53 -1.50 16.23
CA LEU A 34 -7.88 -0.94 16.09
C LEU A 34 -8.22 0.10 17.18
N LYS A 35 -7.66 -0.04 18.39
CA LYS A 35 -7.88 0.94 19.47
C LYS A 35 -7.04 2.21 19.30
N LEU A 36 -5.84 2.10 18.74
CA LEU A 36 -4.99 3.25 18.43
C LEU A 36 -5.58 4.07 17.28
N MET A 37 -6.12 3.41 16.23
CA MET A 37 -6.83 4.10 15.14
C MET A 37 -8.09 4.83 15.61
N LYS A 38 -8.81 4.29 16.61
CA LYS A 38 -10.00 4.94 17.17
C LYS A 38 -9.68 6.13 18.08
N LYS A 39 -8.49 6.15 18.68
CA LYS A 39 -8.07 7.22 19.59
C LYS A 39 -7.41 8.40 18.86
N GLU A 40 -6.83 8.20 17.68
CA GLU A 40 -6.28 9.28 16.87
C GLU A 40 -7.37 10.05 16.09
N ASN A 41 -8.51 9.40 15.78
CA ASN A 41 -9.66 10.06 15.15
C ASN A 41 -10.53 10.88 16.13
N ASP A 42 -10.43 10.64 17.46
CA ASP A 42 -11.23 11.37 18.46
C ASP A 42 -10.56 12.66 18.98
N SER A 43 -9.35 12.99 18.52
CA SER A 43 -8.60 14.13 19.08
C SER A 43 -8.61 15.41 18.24
N GLN A 44 -9.32 15.45 17.10
CA GLN A 44 -9.50 16.70 16.34
C GLN A 44 -10.93 16.87 15.81
N VAL A 45 -11.89 16.92 16.73
CA VAL A 45 -13.17 17.56 16.43
C VAL A 45 -13.33 18.74 17.36
N ASN A 46 -12.79 19.88 16.98
CA ASN A 46 -13.18 21.16 17.54
C ASN A 46 -14.44 21.65 16.82
N ASN A 47 -15.49 21.83 17.64
CA ASN A 47 -16.77 22.39 17.25
C ASN A 47 -16.62 23.76 16.59
N GLU A 48 -16.98 23.88 15.34
CA GLU A 48 -17.52 25.10 14.79
C GLU A 48 -18.87 24.85 14.12
N LYS A 49 -19.81 25.70 14.50
CA LYS A 49 -21.22 25.75 14.17
C LYS A 49 -21.53 25.49 12.70
N LEU A 50 -22.21 24.38 12.42
CA LEU A 50 -22.87 24.14 11.14
C LEU A 50 -24.09 25.06 10.98
N VAL A 51 -23.95 26.04 10.10
CA VAL A 51 -25.08 26.74 9.48
C VAL A 51 -25.57 25.85 8.33
N SER A 52 -26.75 25.30 8.51
CA SER A 52 -27.44 24.50 7.50
C SER A 52 -27.72 25.32 6.23
N LYS A 53 -27.14 24.90 5.09
CA LYS A 53 -27.69 25.13 3.76
C LYS A 53 -28.05 23.78 3.14
N LYS A 54 -29.33 23.59 2.94
CA LYS A 54 -30.00 22.47 2.31
C LYS A 54 -29.70 22.45 0.81
N ASN A 55 -29.49 21.26 0.28
CA ASN A 55 -29.38 20.85 -1.12
C ASN A 55 -27.99 20.88 -1.75
N GLN A 56 -27.29 19.73 -1.60
CA GLN A 56 -26.44 19.15 -2.65
C GLN A 56 -26.13 17.72 -2.19
N GLU A 57 -26.10 16.78 -3.13
CA GLU A 57 -25.72 15.39 -2.95
C GLU A 57 -24.50 15.31 -2.04
N THR A 58 -24.65 14.69 -0.87
CA THR A 58 -23.55 14.51 0.09
C THR A 58 -22.57 13.48 -0.48
N GLU A 59 -21.69 13.92 -1.38
CA GLU A 59 -20.50 13.17 -1.70
C GLU A 59 -19.72 12.96 -0.39
N ASN A 60 -19.45 11.71 -0.04
CA ASN A 60 -18.64 11.36 1.11
C ASN A 60 -17.15 11.69 0.80
N ILE A 61 -16.82 12.97 0.87
CA ILE A 61 -15.47 13.48 0.64
C ILE A 61 -14.72 13.56 1.98
N ILE A 62 -13.53 13.00 2.01
CA ILE A 62 -12.59 13.07 3.13
C ILE A 62 -11.41 13.95 2.67
N GLU A 63 -11.12 15.02 3.38
CA GLU A 63 -9.97 15.87 3.09
C GLU A 63 -8.74 15.42 3.89
N ASN A 64 -7.54 15.63 3.31
CA ASN A 64 -6.24 15.35 3.93
C ASN A 64 -6.13 13.90 4.43
N LEU A 65 -6.52 12.94 3.58
CA LEU A 65 -6.43 11.52 3.92
C LEU A 65 -4.97 11.11 4.15
N ARG A 66 -4.74 10.39 5.25
CA ARG A 66 -3.51 9.65 5.48
C ARG A 66 -3.84 8.22 5.88
N TYR A 67 -3.34 7.26 5.11
CA TYR A 67 -3.51 5.83 5.36
C TYR A 67 -2.16 5.16 5.52
N VAL A 68 -2.04 4.24 6.49
CA VAL A 68 -0.81 3.47 6.76
C VAL A 68 -1.15 1.99 6.86
N SER A 69 -0.40 1.16 6.15
CA SER A 69 -0.52 -0.30 6.20
C SER A 69 0.86 -0.95 6.26
N LYS A 70 0.92 -2.18 6.78
CA LYS A 70 2.13 -2.99 6.80
C LYS A 70 1.84 -4.34 6.18
N ASP A 71 2.79 -4.87 5.41
CA ASP A 71 2.70 -6.22 4.89
C ASP A 71 3.38 -7.25 5.81
N LEU A 72 3.26 -8.53 5.44
CA LEU A 72 3.88 -9.63 6.19
C LEU A 72 5.41 -9.70 6.06
N PHE A 73 5.99 -8.96 5.10
CA PHE A 73 7.43 -8.91 4.82
C PHE A 73 8.13 -7.80 5.58
N GLY A 74 7.37 -6.95 6.30
CA GLY A 74 7.88 -5.85 7.11
C GLY A 74 7.94 -4.51 6.37
N ASN A 75 7.41 -4.41 5.14
CA ASN A 75 7.31 -3.14 4.44
C ASN A 75 6.15 -2.31 4.99
N THR A 76 6.34 -0.98 5.03
CA THR A 76 5.29 -0.02 5.45
C THR A 76 4.84 0.79 4.25
N TYR A 77 3.54 0.82 4.00
CA TYR A 77 2.88 1.56 2.93
C TYR A 77 2.16 2.76 3.53
N ILE A 78 2.47 3.94 3.04
CA ILE A 78 1.84 5.20 3.48
C ILE A 78 1.25 5.85 2.24
N ILE A 79 -0.05 6.13 2.26
CA ILE A 79 -0.77 6.87 1.21
C ILE A 79 -1.31 8.16 1.82
N ASN A 80 -0.94 9.29 1.24
CA ASN A 80 -1.53 10.57 1.53
C ASN A 80 -2.27 11.04 0.27
N ALA A 81 -3.44 11.65 0.44
CA ALA A 81 -4.21 12.27 -0.62
C ALA A 81 -4.79 13.59 -0.14
N GLN A 82 -4.85 14.60 -1.00
CA GLN A 82 -5.48 15.88 -0.68
C GLN A 82 -6.96 15.69 -0.38
N SER A 83 -7.62 14.84 -1.18
CA SER A 83 -8.99 14.43 -0.92
C SER A 83 -9.24 12.98 -1.33
N ALA A 84 -10.28 12.40 -0.74
CA ALA A 84 -10.73 11.05 -1.02
C ALA A 84 -12.25 11.01 -1.10
N GLN A 85 -12.78 10.29 -2.08
CA GLN A 85 -14.21 10.09 -2.29
C GLN A 85 -14.54 8.60 -2.21
N ILE A 86 -15.48 8.23 -1.36
CA ILE A 86 -15.99 6.86 -1.28
C ILE A 86 -16.99 6.69 -2.42
N GLU A 87 -16.80 5.66 -3.25
CA GLU A 87 -17.69 5.37 -4.37
C GLU A 87 -19.09 4.96 -3.89
N GLU A 88 -20.11 5.60 -4.46
CA GLU A 88 -21.49 5.29 -4.14
C GLU A 88 -21.81 3.85 -4.54
N GLY A 89 -22.44 3.08 -3.63
CA GLY A 89 -22.73 1.67 -3.84
C GLY A 89 -21.55 0.71 -3.67
N ASN A 90 -20.31 1.21 -3.52
CA ASN A 90 -19.12 0.38 -3.27
C ASN A 90 -18.18 1.00 -2.23
N VAL A 91 -18.55 0.87 -0.97
CA VAL A 91 -17.79 1.41 0.19
C VAL A 91 -16.35 0.88 0.30
N ASN A 92 -15.98 -0.15 -0.46
CA ASN A 92 -14.64 -0.72 -0.47
C ASN A 92 -13.72 -0.05 -1.49
N GLN A 93 -14.25 0.73 -2.43
CA GLN A 93 -13.50 1.51 -3.39
C GLN A 93 -13.46 2.98 -2.98
N VAL A 94 -12.26 3.53 -2.98
CA VAL A 94 -12.02 4.94 -2.64
C VAL A 94 -11.23 5.56 -3.78
N LYS A 95 -11.77 6.62 -4.37
CA LYS A 95 -11.03 7.49 -5.29
C LYS A 95 -10.22 8.48 -4.48
N LEU A 96 -8.95 8.58 -4.81
CA LEU A 96 -7.98 9.48 -4.17
C LEU A 96 -7.55 10.54 -5.19
N PHE A 97 -7.32 11.77 -4.73
CA PHE A 97 -6.88 12.88 -5.56
C PHE A 97 -5.61 13.52 -4.97
N GLU A 98 -4.69 13.95 -5.82
CA GLU A 98 -3.39 14.50 -5.47
C GLU A 98 -2.64 13.57 -4.50
N VAL A 99 -2.23 12.43 -5.04
CA VAL A 99 -1.76 11.29 -4.23
C VAL A 99 -0.25 11.31 -4.09
N MET A 100 0.23 11.16 -2.86
CA MET A 100 1.63 10.92 -2.52
C MET A 100 1.74 9.65 -1.69
N ALA A 101 2.33 8.60 -2.27
CA ALA A 101 2.54 7.34 -1.56
C ALA A 101 4.03 7.08 -1.30
N LYS A 102 4.30 6.36 -0.21
CA LYS A 102 5.64 5.88 0.17
C LYS A 102 5.57 4.41 0.51
N ILE A 103 6.50 3.64 0.00
CA ILE A 103 6.75 2.26 0.43
C ILE A 103 8.10 2.27 1.12
N ILE A 104 8.09 2.10 2.43
CA ILE A 104 9.31 1.97 3.25
C ILE A 104 9.58 0.48 3.36
N GLN A 105 10.66 0.01 2.72
CA GLN A 105 11.05 -1.38 2.73
C GLN A 105 11.67 -1.75 4.09
N LYS A 106 11.75 -3.05 4.39
CA LYS A 106 12.31 -3.59 5.65
C LYS A 106 13.76 -3.17 5.92
N ASP A 107 14.50 -2.77 4.88
CA ASP A 107 15.88 -2.27 4.93
C ASP A 107 15.97 -0.74 4.87
N ASP A 108 14.86 -0.06 5.18
CA ASP A 108 14.71 1.40 5.20
C ASP A 108 14.85 2.09 3.83
N GLU A 109 14.97 1.34 2.73
CA GLU A 109 14.89 1.93 1.39
C GLU A 109 13.46 2.40 1.09
N VAL A 110 13.32 3.54 0.43
CA VAL A 110 12.02 4.18 0.22
C VAL A 110 11.72 4.33 -1.28
N ILE A 111 10.56 3.83 -1.69
CA ILE A 111 9.95 4.08 -2.98
C ILE A 111 8.90 5.18 -2.79
N TYR A 112 8.97 6.26 -3.58
CA TYR A 112 7.98 7.32 -3.62
C TYR A 112 7.15 7.18 -4.89
N ILE A 113 5.83 7.33 -4.78
CA ILE A 113 4.88 7.32 -5.90
C ILE A 113 3.99 8.55 -5.77
N ASN A 114 3.94 9.37 -6.82
CA ASN A 114 3.03 10.51 -6.91
C ASN A 114 2.12 10.32 -8.12
N SER A 115 0.88 10.77 -8.04
CA SER A 115 -0.09 10.78 -9.16
C SER A 115 -1.18 11.81 -8.92
N ASP A 116 -1.87 12.23 -10.01
CA ASP A 116 -3.03 13.10 -9.88
C ASP A 116 -4.21 12.40 -9.21
N SER A 117 -4.35 11.08 -9.44
CA SER A 117 -5.42 10.30 -8.82
C SER A 117 -5.02 8.85 -8.57
N ALA A 118 -5.78 8.17 -7.71
CA ALA A 118 -5.67 6.72 -7.53
C ALA A 118 -7.02 6.10 -7.12
N ASP A 119 -7.22 4.82 -7.48
CA ASP A 119 -8.29 3.99 -6.94
C ASP A 119 -7.71 3.05 -5.90
N TYR A 120 -8.16 3.16 -4.67
CA TYR A 120 -7.73 2.34 -3.54
C TYR A 120 -8.81 1.36 -3.12
N ASN A 121 -8.45 0.09 -2.97
CA ASN A 121 -9.34 -0.96 -2.48
C ASN A 121 -9.04 -1.29 -1.02
N LYS A 122 -10.00 -1.01 -0.12
CA LYS A 122 -9.88 -1.22 1.34
C LYS A 122 -9.76 -2.70 1.74
N VAL A 123 -10.24 -3.63 0.90
CA VAL A 123 -10.27 -5.07 1.25
C VAL A 123 -8.90 -5.71 1.10
N ASN A 124 -8.18 -5.35 0.04
CA ASN A 124 -6.91 -5.98 -0.32
C ASN A 124 -5.73 -5.00 -0.38
N ASN A 125 -5.95 -3.72 -0.06
CA ASN A 125 -4.98 -2.63 -0.10
C ASN A 125 -4.34 -2.39 -1.49
N ASN A 126 -4.92 -2.97 -2.56
CA ASN A 126 -4.45 -2.70 -3.92
C ASN A 126 -4.74 -1.25 -4.30
N THR A 127 -3.80 -0.63 -4.99
CA THR A 127 -3.90 0.77 -5.39
C THR A 127 -3.54 0.92 -6.85
N LEU A 128 -4.45 1.52 -7.63
CA LEU A 128 -4.24 1.84 -9.03
C LEU A 128 -4.02 3.35 -9.17
N PHE A 129 -2.76 3.78 -9.28
CA PHE A 129 -2.38 5.18 -9.53
C PHE A 129 -2.58 5.52 -10.99
N LYS A 130 -3.10 6.71 -11.28
CA LYS A 130 -3.48 7.16 -12.62
C LYS A 130 -3.07 8.60 -12.85
N THR A 131 -2.72 8.90 -14.07
CA THR A 131 -2.41 10.23 -14.59
C THR A 131 -1.18 10.87 -13.93
N ASN A 132 -0.21 11.25 -14.74
CA ASN A 132 1.03 11.89 -14.31
C ASN A 132 1.76 11.12 -13.21
N VAL A 133 1.81 9.78 -13.34
CA VAL A 133 2.40 8.95 -12.29
C VAL A 133 3.91 9.02 -12.35
N ASN A 134 4.55 9.37 -11.23
CA ASN A 134 6.00 9.43 -11.08
C ASN A 134 6.45 8.56 -9.92
N VAL A 135 7.38 7.64 -10.19
CA VAL A 135 8.06 6.80 -9.16
C VAL A 135 9.48 7.26 -9.00
N LYS A 136 9.93 7.34 -7.75
CA LYS A 136 11.34 7.60 -7.40
C LYS A 136 11.85 6.52 -6.45
N TYR A 137 12.99 5.93 -6.79
CA TYR A 137 13.68 4.96 -5.97
C TYR A 137 15.19 5.20 -6.04
N GLY A 138 15.77 5.72 -4.97
CA GLY A 138 17.16 6.16 -4.96
C GLY A 138 17.44 7.19 -6.08
N LYS A 139 18.33 6.83 -7.02
CA LYS A 139 18.68 7.66 -8.19
C LYS A 139 17.88 7.33 -9.46
N GLN A 140 16.89 6.48 -9.32
CA GLN A 140 16.02 6.03 -10.42
C GLN A 140 14.70 6.78 -10.40
N SER A 141 14.17 7.10 -11.57
CA SER A 141 12.84 7.69 -11.73
C SER A 141 12.12 7.02 -12.90
N ILE A 142 10.83 6.80 -12.72
CA ILE A 142 9.94 6.27 -13.74
C ILE A 142 8.74 7.21 -13.85
N ASP A 143 8.44 7.67 -15.04
CA ASP A 143 7.22 8.39 -15.37
C ASP A 143 6.32 7.44 -16.18
N ALA A 144 5.02 7.45 -15.93
CA ALA A 144 4.04 6.60 -16.61
C ALA A 144 2.62 7.15 -16.44
N ASP A 145 1.63 6.61 -17.17
CA ASP A 145 0.24 6.97 -16.99
C ASP A 145 -0.46 6.15 -15.93
N ILE A 146 -0.05 4.87 -15.77
CA ILE A 146 -0.71 3.91 -14.86
C ILE A 146 0.32 3.13 -14.06
N ILE A 147 0.07 3.03 -12.74
CA ILE A 147 0.78 2.11 -11.84
C ILE A 147 -0.22 1.31 -11.02
N ASP A 148 -0.12 -0.01 -11.13
CA ASP A 148 -0.92 -0.99 -10.40
C ASP A 148 -0.06 -1.61 -9.29
N LEU A 149 -0.31 -1.22 -8.03
CA LEU A 149 0.31 -1.77 -6.85
C LEU A 149 -0.56 -2.91 -6.30
N ASN A 150 -0.09 -4.14 -6.46
CA ASN A 150 -0.70 -5.30 -5.84
C ASN A 150 -0.05 -5.57 -4.47
N PHE A 151 -0.74 -5.17 -3.41
CA PHE A 151 -0.25 -5.26 -2.03
C PHE A 151 0.03 -6.71 -1.60
N LEU A 152 -0.89 -7.63 -1.89
CA LEU A 152 -0.75 -9.03 -1.46
C LEU A 152 0.41 -9.77 -2.16
N LYS A 153 0.73 -9.37 -3.40
CA LYS A 153 1.80 -9.97 -4.19
C LYS A 153 3.13 -9.21 -4.10
N ASN A 154 3.18 -8.09 -3.37
CA ASN A 154 4.33 -7.19 -3.36
C ASN A 154 4.85 -6.84 -4.76
N GLN A 155 3.93 -6.59 -5.69
CA GLN A 155 4.21 -6.37 -7.08
C GLN A 155 3.71 -5.01 -7.54
N ILE A 156 4.57 -4.29 -8.26
CA ILE A 156 4.22 -3.04 -8.96
C ILE A 156 4.25 -3.31 -10.45
N LYS A 157 3.17 -2.97 -11.17
CA LYS A 157 3.09 -2.99 -12.63
C LYS A 157 2.91 -1.57 -13.13
N ILE A 158 3.86 -1.13 -13.94
CA ILE A 158 3.90 0.21 -14.54
C ILE A 158 3.58 0.05 -16.01
N LYS A 159 2.62 0.81 -16.53
CA LYS A 159 2.09 0.66 -17.88
C LYS A 159 1.81 2.03 -18.50
N GLU A 160 1.78 2.05 -19.81
CA GLU A 160 1.42 3.20 -20.64
C GLU A 160 2.41 4.37 -20.51
N ASN A 161 3.02 4.73 -21.61
CA ASN A 161 3.98 5.83 -21.73
C ASN A 161 5.14 5.75 -20.72
N VAL A 162 5.65 4.54 -20.48
CA VAL A 162 6.66 4.31 -19.44
C VAL A 162 8.01 4.88 -19.87
N TYR A 163 8.51 5.84 -19.13
CA TYR A 163 9.81 6.44 -19.29
C TYR A 163 10.67 6.27 -18.04
N TYR A 164 11.65 5.38 -18.12
CA TYR A 164 12.62 5.15 -17.05
C TYR A 164 13.88 5.97 -17.27
N ARG A 165 14.45 6.51 -16.20
CA ARG A 165 15.75 7.18 -16.20
C ARG A 165 16.52 6.95 -14.90
N ASN A 166 17.83 6.85 -15.03
CA ASN A 166 18.80 6.94 -13.94
C ASN A 166 20.00 7.78 -14.39
N ASN A 167 21.07 7.81 -13.57
CA ASN A 167 22.27 8.61 -13.91
C ASN A 167 22.92 8.19 -15.22
N ASN A 168 22.82 6.93 -15.63
CA ASN A 168 23.60 6.32 -16.71
C ASN A 168 22.74 5.90 -17.92
N ALA A 169 21.42 5.77 -17.76
CA ALA A 169 20.54 5.25 -18.79
C ALA A 169 19.17 5.93 -18.81
N LYS A 170 18.59 6.02 -20.01
CA LYS A 170 17.21 6.39 -20.28
C LYS A 170 16.58 5.31 -21.13
N LEU A 171 15.33 4.98 -20.86
CA LEU A 171 14.63 3.87 -21.48
C LEU A 171 13.15 4.20 -21.65
N ASN A 172 12.60 3.94 -22.85
CA ASN A 172 11.16 3.86 -23.08
C ASN A 172 10.74 2.40 -23.10
N ALA A 173 9.64 2.09 -22.44
CA ALA A 173 9.05 0.77 -22.39
C ALA A 173 7.52 0.85 -22.45
N ASP A 174 6.84 -0.26 -22.79
CA ASP A 174 5.38 -0.32 -22.67
C ASP A 174 4.97 -0.77 -21.28
N LYS A 175 5.84 -1.55 -20.62
CA LYS A 175 5.56 -2.10 -19.30
C LYS A 175 6.85 -2.35 -18.51
N ILE A 176 6.80 -1.99 -17.22
CA ILE A 176 7.79 -2.39 -16.22
C ILE A 176 7.08 -3.13 -15.10
N GLU A 177 7.60 -4.26 -14.68
CA GLU A 177 7.15 -5.00 -13.49
C GLU A 177 8.27 -5.01 -12.45
N ILE A 178 7.94 -4.64 -11.22
CA ILE A 178 8.85 -4.66 -10.08
C ILE A 178 8.28 -5.62 -9.04
N ASP A 179 9.08 -6.58 -8.64
CA ASP A 179 8.85 -7.41 -7.47
C ASP A 179 9.59 -6.76 -6.30
N ILE A 180 8.83 -6.28 -5.30
CA ILE A 180 9.39 -5.48 -4.18
C ILE A 180 10.25 -6.36 -3.28
N GLU A 181 9.88 -7.63 -3.09
CA GLU A 181 10.59 -8.54 -2.19
C GLU A 181 11.95 -8.97 -2.77
N SER A 182 11.94 -9.46 -4.01
CA SER A 182 13.16 -9.91 -4.70
C SER A 182 13.95 -8.76 -5.32
N LYS A 183 13.41 -7.54 -5.34
CA LYS A 183 13.96 -6.33 -6.01
C LYS A 183 14.18 -6.55 -7.51
N LYS A 184 13.49 -7.53 -8.10
CA LYS A 184 13.60 -7.85 -9.51
C LYS A 184 12.77 -6.89 -10.35
N LEU A 185 13.41 -6.29 -11.35
CA LEU A 185 12.77 -5.43 -12.34
C LEU A 185 12.75 -6.17 -13.70
N THR A 186 11.57 -6.23 -14.32
CA THR A 186 11.36 -6.81 -15.66
C THR A 186 10.79 -5.74 -16.58
N ILE A 187 11.42 -5.54 -17.73
CA ILE A 187 11.00 -4.56 -18.75
C ILE A 187 10.50 -5.31 -19.96
N SER A 188 9.37 -4.90 -20.53
CA SER A 188 8.78 -5.52 -21.72
C SER A 188 8.15 -4.51 -22.67
N MET A 189 8.08 -4.90 -23.96
CA MET A 189 7.38 -4.21 -25.03
C MET A 189 6.16 -5.04 -25.43
N ASN A 190 5.05 -4.39 -25.78
CA ASN A 190 3.79 -5.06 -26.15
C ASN A 190 3.87 -5.73 -27.52
N LYS A 191 4.63 -5.15 -28.46
CA LYS A 191 4.80 -5.72 -29.80
C LYS A 191 6.10 -6.52 -29.89
N LYS A 192 6.00 -7.71 -30.45
CA LYS A 192 7.12 -8.65 -30.61
C LYS A 192 8.32 -8.10 -31.40
N ASN A 193 8.12 -7.03 -32.18
CA ASN A 193 9.13 -6.39 -33.03
C ASN A 193 9.57 -5.02 -32.51
N ASP A 194 9.04 -4.53 -31.39
CA ASP A 194 9.46 -3.26 -30.83
C ASP A 194 10.72 -3.45 -29.97
N ASN A 195 11.76 -2.71 -30.28
CA ASN A 195 13.02 -2.77 -29.56
C ASN A 195 13.00 -1.78 -28.40
N ILE A 196 13.47 -2.22 -27.25
CA ILE A 196 13.74 -1.35 -26.11
C ILE A 196 14.87 -0.40 -26.51
N LYS A 197 14.60 0.92 -26.56
CA LYS A 197 15.62 1.92 -26.83
C LYS A 197 16.30 2.32 -25.52
N ILE A 198 17.55 1.91 -25.35
CA ILE A 198 18.38 2.28 -24.19
C ILE A 198 19.38 3.35 -24.67
N LEU A 199 19.33 4.55 -24.07
CA LEU A 199 20.34 5.58 -24.25
C LEU A 199 21.26 5.54 -23.03
N SER A 200 22.46 5.00 -23.21
CA SER A 200 23.51 4.98 -22.16
C SER A 200 24.48 6.14 -22.37
N LYS A 201 24.80 6.87 -21.29
CA LYS A 201 25.97 7.76 -21.27
C LYS A 201 27.17 6.96 -20.80
N TYR A 202 28.21 6.90 -21.60
CA TYR A 202 29.55 6.43 -21.22
C TYR A 202 30.26 7.47 -20.39
#